data_78f63793f22b13c221692ea217c5bad1
#
_entry.id   78f63793f22b13c221692ea217c5bad1
#
_cell.length_a   1.000
_cell.length_b   1.000
_cell.length_c   1.000
_cell.angle_alpha   90.00
_cell.angle_beta   90.00
_cell.angle_gamma   90.00
#
_symmetry.space_group_name_H-M   'P 1'
#
loop_
_entity.id
_entity.type
_entity.pdbx_description
1 polymer ?
#
loop_
_entity_poly.entity_id
_entity_poly.type
_entity_poly.pdbx_seq_one_letter_code
_entity_poly.pdbx_strand_id
1 'polypeptide(L)'
;MDTNDKFMPEFGVRVFLVEDNAEHSFIAVTVIRQLLGEASEVIVAENAEEAVGLIGQFTENDRPDLMLVDLRLPDNGGFSVLTAARSSEACASVPTFVITSSLYDQDIAQSYELGASAVLCKPLSRASLREELIRIGKLPASGSAHTTSTH
;
A
#
# COMPACT_ATOMS: atom_id res chain seq x y z
N MET A 1 7.90 18.47 22.11
CA MET A 1 7.71 18.14 21.53
C MET A 1 7.19 17.40 21.44
N ASP A 2 6.86 17.32 21.21
CA ASP A 2 6.31 16.63 21.07
C ASP A 2 6.32 15.51 20.50
N THR A 3 6.14 14.65 20.98
CA THR A 3 6.12 13.38 20.54
C THR A 3 5.06 13.18 19.63
N ASN A 4 4.07 13.87 19.72
CA ASN A 4 3.06 13.73 18.77
C ASN A 4 3.52 13.96 17.44
N ASP A 5 4.38 14.82 17.28
CA ASP A 5 4.86 15.16 16.01
C ASP A 5 5.37 13.99 15.31
N LYS A 6 5.84 13.04 15.99
CA LYS A 6 6.38 11.97 15.31
C LYS A 6 5.39 11.14 14.74
N PHE A 7 4.32 10.94 15.36
CA PHE A 7 3.38 10.09 14.77
C PHE A 7 2.67 10.78 13.76
N MET A 8 2.54 12.01 13.88
CA MET A 8 1.86 12.64 12.97
C MET A 8 2.66 13.07 12.06
N PRO A 9 2.52 12.62 11.17
CA PRO A 9 3.28 12.81 10.17
C PRO A 9 3.06 14.11 9.68
N GLU A 10 3.68 15.06 10.17
CA GLU A 10 3.69 16.20 9.51
C GLU A 10 4.21 16.02 8.21
N PHE A 11 5.07 15.09 8.00
CA PHE A 11 5.60 14.84 6.70
C PHE A 11 4.73 13.88 5.98
N GLY A 12 3.77 13.34 6.65
CA GLY A 12 2.90 12.40 6.03
C GLY A 12 3.52 11.05 5.82
N VAL A 13 2.74 10.16 5.26
CA VAL A 13 3.19 8.83 4.92
C VAL A 13 3.35 8.80 3.40
N ARG A 14 4.31 8.08 2.90
CA ARG A 14 4.54 7.99 1.46
C ARG A 14 4.04 6.66 0.98
N VAL A 15 3.10 6.68 0.04
CA VAL A 15 2.47 5.46 -0.49
C VAL A 15 2.75 5.37 -1.99
N PHE A 16 3.16 4.21 -2.45
CA PHE A 16 3.37 3.96 -3.88
C PHE A 16 2.22 3.10 -4.36
N LEU A 17 1.42 3.62 -5.26
CA LEU A 17 0.24 2.95 -5.79
C LEU A 17 0.47 2.59 -7.24
N VAL A 18 0.29 1.33 -7.60
CA VAL A 18 0.40 0.89 -8.98
C VAL A 18 -0.97 0.49 -9.47
N GLU A 19 -1.54 1.27 -10.36
CA GLU A 19 -2.91 1.09 -10.81
C GLU A 19 -3.08 1.70 -12.21
N ASP A 20 -3.57 0.94 -13.17
CA ASP A 20 -3.69 1.43 -14.53
C ASP A 20 -5.04 2.08 -14.83
N ASN A 21 -6.02 1.96 -13.94
CA ASN A 21 -7.33 2.54 -14.15
C ASN A 21 -7.48 3.82 -13.34
N ALA A 22 -7.76 4.92 -14.01
CA ALA A 22 -7.80 6.22 -13.35
C ALA A 22 -8.90 6.32 -12.28
N GLU A 23 -10.03 5.67 -12.51
CA GLU A 23 -11.10 5.72 -11.52
C GLU A 23 -10.72 4.93 -10.28
N HIS A 24 -10.10 3.77 -10.47
CA HIS A 24 -9.67 2.95 -9.36
C HIS A 24 -8.57 3.65 -8.57
N SER A 25 -7.67 4.33 -9.27
CA SER A 25 -6.61 5.08 -8.63
C SER A 25 -7.19 6.22 -7.80
N PHE A 26 -8.20 6.91 -8.32
CA PHE A 26 -8.84 8.00 -7.58
C PHE A 26 -9.48 7.48 -6.30
N ILE A 27 -10.17 6.35 -6.36
CA ILE A 27 -10.78 5.73 -5.20
C ILE A 27 -9.70 5.38 -4.18
N ALA A 28 -8.63 4.75 -4.64
CA ALA A 28 -7.56 4.34 -3.75
C ALA A 28 -6.89 5.54 -3.06
N VAL A 29 -6.59 6.59 -3.81
CA VAL A 29 -5.97 7.78 -3.26
C VAL A 29 -6.88 8.41 -2.20
N THR A 30 -8.17 8.45 -2.49
CA THR A 30 -9.13 9.02 -1.56
C THR A 30 -9.14 8.24 -0.25
N VAL A 31 -9.19 6.91 -0.33
CA VAL A 31 -9.22 6.07 0.85
C VAL A 31 -7.90 6.20 1.64
N ILE A 32 -6.78 6.22 0.93
CA ILE A 32 -5.48 6.38 1.55
C ILE A 32 -5.43 7.67 2.37
N ARG A 33 -5.87 8.76 1.77
CA ARG A 33 -5.80 10.05 2.46
C ARG A 33 -6.78 10.16 3.61
N GLN A 34 -7.90 9.48 3.51
CA GLN A 34 -8.84 9.46 4.62
C GLN A 34 -8.25 8.74 5.82
N LEU A 35 -7.43 7.73 5.59
CA LEU A 35 -6.87 6.94 6.68
C LEU A 35 -5.53 7.46 7.16
N LEU A 36 -4.69 7.93 6.24
CA LEU A 36 -3.32 8.29 6.57
C LEU A 36 -3.08 9.80 6.60
N GLY A 37 -4.09 10.57 6.26
CA GLY A 37 -4.01 12.03 6.36
C GLY A 37 -3.83 12.71 5.02
N GLU A 38 -4.26 13.94 4.94
CA GLU A 38 -4.16 14.71 3.71
C GLU A 38 -2.73 15.02 3.33
N ALA A 39 -1.83 14.98 4.30
CA ALA A 39 -0.42 15.21 4.01
C ALA A 39 0.26 14.00 3.40
N SER A 40 -0.46 12.89 3.26
CA SER A 40 0.14 11.70 2.66
C SER A 40 0.53 11.96 1.22
N GLU A 41 1.70 11.50 0.87
CA GLU A 41 2.17 11.62 -0.49
C GLU A 41 1.86 10.32 -1.20
N VAL A 42 1.14 10.37 -2.31
CA VAL A 42 0.82 9.17 -3.06
C VAL A 42 1.47 9.30 -4.43
N ILE A 43 2.37 8.39 -4.73
CA ILE A 43 3.04 8.33 -6.02
C ILE A 43 2.32 7.25 -6.80
N VAL A 44 1.80 7.58 -7.97
CA VAL A 44 1.02 6.63 -8.77
C VAL A 44 1.80 6.23 -10.00
N ALA A 45 1.97 4.93 -10.21
CA ALA A 45 2.50 4.40 -11.45
C ALA A 45 1.34 3.76 -12.21
N GLU A 46 1.24 4.02 -13.48
CA GLU A 46 0.09 3.60 -14.25
C GLU A 46 0.29 2.29 -15.00
N ASN A 47 1.46 1.73 -14.93
CA ASN A 47 1.72 0.43 -15.56
C ASN A 47 2.92 -0.21 -14.88
N ALA A 48 3.14 -1.48 -15.18
CA ALA A 48 4.18 -2.25 -14.52
C ALA A 48 5.57 -1.74 -14.88
N GLU A 49 5.78 -1.33 -16.11
CA GLU A 49 7.08 -0.87 -16.55
C GLU A 49 7.48 0.39 -15.78
N GLU A 50 6.56 1.33 -15.65
CA GLU A 50 6.81 2.55 -14.89
C GLU A 50 7.09 2.21 -13.44
N ALA A 51 6.30 1.29 -12.88
CA ALA A 51 6.45 0.91 -11.48
C ALA A 51 7.81 0.27 -11.21
N VAL A 52 8.21 -0.65 -12.09
CA VAL A 52 9.50 -1.32 -11.93
C VAL A 52 10.64 -0.32 -12.02
N GLY A 53 10.52 0.65 -12.95
CA GLY A 53 11.54 1.69 -13.09
C GLY A 53 11.65 2.54 -11.85
N LEU A 54 10.52 2.94 -11.25
CA LEU A 54 10.53 3.75 -10.05
C LEU A 54 11.08 2.96 -8.86
N ILE A 55 10.72 1.69 -8.75
CA ILE A 55 11.23 0.85 -7.67
C ILE A 55 12.75 0.80 -7.74
N GLY A 56 13.30 0.70 -8.94
CA GLY A 56 14.74 0.65 -9.10
C GLY A 56 15.44 1.96 -8.75
N GLN A 57 14.71 3.06 -8.67
CA GLN A 57 15.30 4.35 -8.37
C GLN A 57 15.13 4.75 -6.90
N PHE A 58 14.23 4.11 -6.16
CA PHE A 58 14.06 4.47 -4.76
C PHE A 58 15.32 4.14 -3.95
N THR A 59 15.59 4.98 -2.98
CA THR A 59 16.69 4.76 -2.04
C THR A 59 16.07 4.59 -0.66
N GLU A 60 16.89 4.29 0.32
CA GLU A 60 16.38 4.14 1.67
C GLU A 60 15.80 5.45 2.20
N ASN A 61 16.22 6.57 1.65
CA ASN A 61 15.73 7.85 2.13
C ASN A 61 14.43 8.27 1.51
N ASP A 62 14.10 7.79 0.32
CA ASP A 62 12.89 8.25 -0.36
C ASP A 62 11.94 7.12 -0.74
N ARG A 63 12.22 5.92 -0.29
CA ARG A 63 11.33 4.79 -0.57
C ARG A 63 9.97 5.01 0.08
N PRO A 64 8.95 4.39 -0.44
CA PRO A 64 7.63 4.51 0.18
C PRO A 64 7.55 3.76 1.50
N ASP A 65 6.58 4.14 2.30
CA ASP A 65 6.28 3.44 3.55
C ASP A 65 5.33 2.27 3.32
N LEU A 66 4.64 2.28 2.20
CA LEU A 66 3.65 1.27 1.88
C LEU A 66 3.49 1.21 0.37
N MET A 67 3.33 0.02 -0.18
CA MET A 67 3.02 -0.13 -1.60
C MET A 67 1.68 -0.81 -1.76
N LEU A 68 0.89 -0.33 -2.71
CA LEU A 68 -0.39 -0.93 -3.07
C LEU A 68 -0.31 -1.26 -4.56
N VAL A 69 -0.48 -2.51 -4.92
CA VAL A 69 -0.26 -2.96 -6.28
C VAL A 69 -1.50 -3.68 -6.82
N ASP A 70 -2.02 -3.18 -7.93
CA ASP A 70 -3.10 -3.87 -8.63
C ASP A 70 -2.53 -5.13 -9.25
N LEU A 71 -3.08 -6.27 -8.90
CA LEU A 71 -2.58 -7.52 -9.41
C LEU A 71 -2.87 -7.69 -10.89
N ARG A 72 -4.01 -7.17 -11.33
CA ARG A 72 -4.48 -7.43 -12.70
C ARG A 72 -4.02 -6.37 -13.70
N LEU A 73 -2.76 -6.07 -13.68
CA LEU A 73 -2.18 -5.23 -14.71
C LEU A 73 -1.92 -6.08 -15.94
N PRO A 74 -1.85 -5.48 -17.13
CA PRO A 74 -1.58 -6.24 -18.34
C PRO A 74 -0.29 -7.04 -18.23
N ASP A 75 -0.25 -8.18 -18.91
CA ASP A 75 0.95 -9.02 -19.03
C ASP A 75 1.47 -9.50 -17.67
N ASN A 76 0.55 -9.77 -16.75
CA ASN A 76 0.92 -10.23 -15.42
C ASN A 76 1.81 -9.23 -14.70
N GLY A 77 1.56 -7.96 -15.01
CA GLY A 77 2.41 -6.89 -14.52
C GLY A 77 2.42 -6.77 -13.00
N GLY A 78 1.32 -7.11 -12.32
CA GLY A 78 1.29 -7.03 -10.87
C GLY A 78 2.33 -7.95 -10.23
N PHE A 79 2.47 -9.15 -10.76
CA PHE A 79 3.47 -10.08 -10.25
C PHE A 79 4.88 -9.56 -10.54
N SER A 80 5.08 -8.93 -11.68
CA SER A 80 6.39 -8.36 -12.02
C SER A 80 6.76 -7.25 -11.04
N VAL A 81 5.78 -6.44 -10.65
CA VAL A 81 6.02 -5.36 -9.69
C VAL A 81 6.40 -5.95 -8.33
N LEU A 82 5.70 -7.00 -7.89
CA LEU A 82 6.03 -7.63 -6.62
C LEU A 82 7.45 -8.19 -6.63
N THR A 83 7.81 -8.82 -7.73
CA THR A 83 9.15 -9.38 -7.87
C THR A 83 10.21 -8.28 -7.82
N ALA A 84 9.95 -7.18 -8.51
CA ALA A 84 10.89 -6.05 -8.50
C ALA A 84 11.05 -5.47 -7.10
N ALA A 85 9.95 -5.37 -6.36
CA ALA A 85 10.01 -4.82 -5.02
C ALA A 85 10.84 -5.71 -4.09
N ARG A 86 10.66 -7.01 -4.19
CA ARG A 86 11.43 -7.91 -3.32
C ARG A 86 12.90 -7.94 -3.71
N SER A 87 13.22 -7.63 -4.95
CA SER A 87 14.60 -7.63 -5.41
C SER A 87 15.31 -6.31 -5.17
N SER A 88 14.58 -5.28 -4.77
CA SER A 88 15.14 -3.95 -4.55
C SER A 88 15.69 -3.83 -3.14
N GLU A 89 16.93 -3.39 -3.02
CA GLU A 89 17.50 -3.22 -1.71
C GLU A 89 16.69 -2.25 -0.88
N ALA A 90 16.24 -1.17 -1.47
CA ALA A 90 15.50 -0.15 -0.75
C ALA A 90 14.09 -0.59 -0.40
N CYS A 91 13.45 -1.36 -1.26
CA CYS A 91 12.03 -1.68 -1.10
C CYS A 91 11.74 -3.07 -0.56
N ALA A 92 12.76 -3.91 -0.40
CA ALA A 92 12.53 -5.31 -0.05
C ALA A 92 11.75 -5.47 1.26
N SER A 93 11.86 -4.55 2.18
CA SER A 93 11.16 -4.66 3.44
C SER A 93 9.93 -3.77 3.53
N VAL A 94 9.59 -3.07 2.46
CA VAL A 94 8.41 -2.20 2.47
C VAL A 94 7.16 -3.06 2.40
N PRO A 95 6.20 -2.87 3.30
CA PRO A 95 4.95 -3.65 3.23
C PRO A 95 4.25 -3.40 1.91
N THR A 96 3.75 -4.46 1.30
CA THR A 96 3.12 -4.38 -0.01
C THR A 96 1.79 -5.10 0.04
N PHE A 97 0.72 -4.38 -0.25
CA PHE A 97 -0.62 -4.95 -0.32
C PHE A 97 -1.01 -5.09 -1.78
N VAL A 98 -1.55 -6.23 -2.13
CA VAL A 98 -2.07 -6.45 -3.47
C VAL A 98 -3.56 -6.09 -3.47
N ILE A 99 -4.00 -5.40 -4.49
CA ILE A 99 -5.41 -5.06 -4.65
C ILE A 99 -5.88 -5.74 -5.91
N THR A 100 -6.97 -6.51 -5.84
CA THR A 100 -7.41 -7.24 -7.01
C THR A 100 -8.91 -7.52 -6.97
N SER A 101 -9.53 -7.59 -8.13
CA SER A 101 -10.89 -8.09 -8.22
C SER A 101 -10.90 -9.59 -8.44
N SER A 102 -9.72 -10.21 -8.60
CA SER A 102 -9.64 -11.65 -8.81
C SER A 102 -9.42 -12.33 -7.47
N LEU A 103 -10.23 -13.30 -7.18
CA LEU A 103 -10.09 -14.04 -5.92
C LEU A 103 -9.74 -15.49 -6.19
N TYR A 104 -9.06 -15.75 -7.31
CA TYR A 104 -8.60 -17.12 -7.56
C TYR A 104 -7.54 -17.48 -6.55
N ASP A 105 -7.67 -18.64 -5.94
CA ASP A 105 -6.76 -19.08 -4.91
C ASP A 105 -5.31 -19.07 -5.34
N GLN A 106 -5.05 -19.45 -6.58
CA GLN A 106 -3.67 -19.50 -7.04
C GLN A 106 -3.07 -18.10 -7.19
N ASP A 107 -3.87 -17.12 -7.54
CA ASP A 107 -3.39 -15.74 -7.65
C ASP A 107 -3.07 -15.21 -6.25
N ILE A 108 -3.91 -15.51 -5.29
CA ILE A 108 -3.70 -15.08 -3.92
C ILE A 108 -2.44 -15.74 -3.37
N ALA A 109 -2.31 -17.05 -3.58
CA ALA A 109 -1.14 -17.77 -3.10
C ALA A 109 0.14 -17.24 -3.72
N GLN A 110 0.12 -16.97 -5.02
CA GLN A 110 1.31 -16.47 -5.70
C GLN A 110 1.66 -15.06 -5.20
N SER A 111 0.65 -14.24 -4.91
CA SER A 111 0.90 -12.90 -4.38
C SER A 111 1.68 -13.00 -3.06
N TYR A 112 1.26 -13.89 -2.17
CA TYR A 112 1.95 -14.05 -0.90
C TYR A 112 3.34 -14.63 -1.10
N GLU A 113 3.50 -15.56 -2.03
CA GLU A 113 4.81 -16.14 -2.31
C GLU A 113 5.77 -15.07 -2.80
N LEU A 114 5.27 -14.09 -3.52
CA LEU A 114 6.09 -13.01 -4.04
C LEU A 114 6.23 -11.86 -3.06
N GLY A 115 5.77 -12.04 -1.84
CA GLY A 115 6.06 -11.09 -0.77
C GLY A 115 4.95 -10.13 -0.40
N ALA A 116 3.75 -10.35 -0.88
CA ALA A 116 2.64 -9.50 -0.47
C ALA A 116 2.35 -9.69 1.01
N SER A 117 2.07 -8.62 1.71
CA SER A 117 1.68 -8.67 3.12
C SER A 117 0.20 -8.91 3.29
N ALA A 118 -0.59 -8.57 2.29
CA ALA A 118 -2.03 -8.76 2.31
C ALA A 118 -2.58 -8.70 0.90
N VAL A 119 -3.73 -9.30 0.67
CA VAL A 119 -4.44 -9.22 -0.60
C VAL A 119 -5.82 -8.64 -0.29
N LEU A 120 -6.14 -7.51 -0.90
CA LEU A 120 -7.38 -6.81 -0.67
C LEU A 120 -8.24 -6.85 -1.92
N CYS A 121 -9.54 -6.95 -1.73
CA CYS A 121 -10.48 -7.04 -2.85
C CYS A 121 -10.87 -5.65 -3.32
N LYS A 122 -11.01 -5.48 -4.63
CA LYS A 122 -11.51 -4.23 -5.20
C LYS A 122 -13.02 -4.22 -5.10
N PRO A 123 -13.62 -3.06 -4.96
CA PRO A 123 -12.98 -1.76 -4.83
C PRO A 123 -12.37 -1.61 -3.45
N LEU A 124 -11.27 -0.89 -3.37
CA LEU A 124 -10.58 -0.73 -2.09
C LEU A 124 -11.51 -0.05 -1.12
N SER A 125 -11.70 -0.61 0.05
CA SER A 125 -12.57 -0.03 1.05
C SER A 125 -11.75 0.49 2.21
N ARG A 126 -12.29 1.51 2.85
CA ARG A 126 -11.62 2.07 4.00
C ARG A 126 -11.49 1.04 5.12
N ALA A 127 -12.53 0.25 5.32
CA ALA A 127 -12.51 -0.75 6.39
C ALA A 127 -11.42 -1.79 6.19
N SER A 128 -11.31 -2.34 4.98
CA SER A 128 -10.34 -3.40 4.74
C SER A 128 -8.92 -2.86 4.78
N LEU A 129 -8.69 -1.68 4.22
CA LEU A 129 -7.36 -1.10 4.25
C LEU A 129 -6.97 -0.74 5.68
N ARG A 130 -7.90 -0.18 6.44
CA ARG A 130 -7.63 0.18 7.81
C ARG A 130 -7.21 -1.04 8.63
N GLU A 131 -7.92 -2.13 8.46
CA GLU A 131 -7.62 -3.34 9.20
C GLU A 131 -6.20 -3.81 8.96
N GLU A 132 -5.77 -3.79 7.70
CA GLU A 132 -4.43 -4.23 7.37
C GLU A 132 -3.36 -3.24 7.83
N LEU A 133 -3.67 -1.94 7.79
CA LEU A 133 -2.73 -0.94 8.28
C LEU A 133 -2.53 -1.06 9.78
N ILE A 134 -3.59 -1.39 10.51
CA ILE A 134 -3.47 -1.63 11.95
C ILE A 134 -2.60 -2.87 12.18
N ARG A 135 -2.85 -3.92 11.40
CA ARG A 135 -2.13 -5.18 11.58
C ARG A 135 -0.63 -5.01 11.40
N ILE A 136 -0.20 -4.15 10.46
CA ILE A 136 1.22 -3.96 10.22
C ILE A 136 1.80 -2.77 11.00
N GLY A 137 1.01 -2.17 11.88
CA GLY A 137 1.51 -1.10 12.75
C GLY A 137 1.57 0.27 12.14
N LYS A 138 0.91 0.50 10.99
CA LYS A 138 0.90 1.81 10.36
C LYS A 138 -0.23 2.69 10.85
N LEU A 139 -1.19 2.13 11.54
CA LEU A 139 -2.26 2.87 12.19
C LEU A 139 -2.45 2.29 13.58
N PRO A 140 -2.80 3.11 14.54
CA PRO A 140 -3.05 2.59 15.87
C PRO A 140 -4.38 1.86 15.94
N ALA A 141 -4.43 0.84 16.76
CA ALA A 141 -5.64 0.10 16.93
C ALA A 141 -6.56 0.85 17.85
N SER A 142 -6.27 2.07 18.12
CA SER A 142 -6.94 2.80 19.09
C SER A 142 -8.36 2.97 18.85
N GLY A 143 -8.66 2.92 17.62
CA GLY A 143 -10.03 3.03 17.36
C GLY A 143 -10.71 2.10 18.20
N SER A 144 -10.18 1.02 18.29
CA SER A 144 -10.83 0.03 18.99
C SER A 144 -10.64 0.35 20.38
N ALA A 145 -9.55 0.75 20.63
CA ALA A 145 -9.31 0.99 21.91
C ALA A 145 -10.12 2.05 22.37
N HIS A 146 -10.42 2.64 21.74
CA HIS A 146 -11.05 3.60 22.16
C HIS A 146 -12.18 3.36 22.71
N THR A 147 -12.06 2.54 22.61
CA THR A 147 -12.67 2.38 23.10
C THR A 147 -12.93 2.41 24.05
N THR A 148 -12.69 2.32 24.06
CA THR A 148 -12.84 2.33 24.79
C THR A 148 -13.21 2.84 25.56
N SER A 149 -13.39 2.98 25.51
CA SER A 149 -13.65 3.46 26.06
C SER A 149 -14.32 3.65 26.71
N THR A 150 -14.52 3.39 26.65
CA THR A 150 -15.12 3.55 27.05
C THR A 150 -15.61 3.51 27.66
N HIS A 151 -15.74 3.23 27.73
CA HIS A 151 -16.18 3.11 28.03
C HIS A 151 -16.51 3.29 28.41
#